data_9e7722b5f0520d4b222bd415c176d58e
#
_entry.id   9e7722b5f0520d4b222bd415c176d58e
#
_cell.length_a   1.000
_cell.length_b   1.000
_cell.length_c   1.000
_cell.angle_alpha   90.00
_cell.angle_beta   90.00
_cell.angle_gamma   90.00
#
_symmetry.space_group_name_H-M   'P 1'
#
loop_
_entity.id
_entity.type
_entity.pdbx_description
1 polymer ?
#
loop_
_entity_poly.entity_id
_entity_poly.type
_entity_poly.pdbx_seq_one_letter_code
_entity_poly.pdbx_strand_id
1 'polypeptide(L)'
;SYDNFVVSNLRSAQAQLSKHESALEYVTQLENILGDKQLSLSTSLNGFFAAVQEVSITPSSVAARQNLLNVAEATVSQFGSIGMQLESIEEDSYVDLGAKANEITQYAQQLSTLNSALNRTPTLAKQPNELLDRRDLLIQDMSKLLRVSVVEAANGVVDVHIGDVASGQYLVRGNESSTLGLQRSTNNSDEVNLVLDPYMSPQTVTQVVGGSIAGIMEFREGALTSLRDELDTLSQVFVGEVNDVHSLGINAHGEFGGELFSLGNIYNVNPGLNQGTGFVKVSALADEAIERLSMSLTYSASSKEWTLTNLATQESVSGNTELTMGGIKVALTGVPEDGDTFTLEPNKRPIDALQMAVTDHSNIAAGGAVSVARSSTNTSATNMVLNGYSKPTAPGSDTSMDDLLRNNIATVAATSVGTSNNLAFVIPARTQDATFYSVAENDSSSVQMQVFTREGKQVYGSAL
;
A
#
# COMPACT_ATOMS: atom_id res chain seq x y z
N SER A 1 53.19 2.92 -5.98
CA SER A 1 51.98 3.79 -6.20
C SER A 1 51.10 3.29 -7.35
N TYR A 2 51.66 2.76 -8.45
CA TYR A 2 50.88 2.22 -9.58
C TYR A 2 50.15 0.93 -9.19
N ASP A 3 50.79 0.03 -8.49
CA ASP A 3 50.20 -1.23 -8.04
C ASP A 3 49.02 -0.99 -7.06
N ASN A 4 49.15 -0.04 -6.14
CA ASN A 4 48.08 0.30 -5.21
C ASN A 4 46.83 0.88 -5.91
N PHE A 5 47.02 1.67 -6.97
CA PHE A 5 45.92 2.20 -7.77
C PHE A 5 45.21 1.07 -8.54
N VAL A 6 45.94 0.15 -9.15
CA VAL A 6 45.37 -1.01 -9.87
C VAL A 6 44.58 -1.91 -8.90
N VAL A 7 45.16 -2.21 -7.73
CA VAL A 7 44.51 -3.03 -6.70
C VAL A 7 43.24 -2.34 -6.16
N SER A 8 43.27 -1.03 -5.94
CA SER A 8 42.10 -0.27 -5.50
C SER A 8 40.97 -0.30 -6.54
N ASN A 9 41.32 -0.13 -7.84
CA ASN A 9 40.35 -0.22 -8.92
C ASN A 9 39.77 -1.65 -9.05
N LEU A 10 40.59 -2.68 -8.90
CA LEU A 10 40.12 -4.07 -8.92
C LEU A 10 39.15 -4.35 -7.79
N ARG A 11 39.41 -3.90 -6.56
CA ARG A 11 38.53 -4.03 -5.40
C ARG A 11 37.20 -3.29 -5.64
N SER A 12 37.25 -2.07 -6.19
CA SER A 12 36.06 -1.31 -6.54
C SER A 12 35.21 -2.01 -7.60
N ALA A 13 35.85 -2.55 -8.66
CA ALA A 13 35.15 -3.33 -9.69
C ALA A 13 34.55 -4.62 -9.13
N GLN A 14 35.29 -5.31 -8.25
CA GLN A 14 34.76 -6.50 -7.57
C GLN A 14 33.54 -6.17 -6.67
N ALA A 15 33.58 -5.05 -5.93
CA ALA A 15 32.47 -4.60 -5.13
C ALA A 15 31.23 -4.27 -6.00
N GLN A 16 31.45 -3.64 -7.17
CA GLN A 16 30.31 -3.37 -8.09
C GLN A 16 29.75 -4.66 -8.70
N LEU A 17 30.61 -5.60 -9.08
CA LEU A 17 30.17 -6.91 -9.59
C LEU A 17 29.30 -7.62 -8.52
N SER A 18 29.81 -7.76 -7.29
CA SER A 18 29.11 -8.43 -6.20
C SER A 18 27.80 -7.74 -5.83
N LYS A 19 27.72 -6.39 -5.96
CA LYS A 19 26.48 -5.65 -5.80
C LYS A 19 25.43 -6.09 -6.82
N HIS A 20 25.78 -6.11 -8.10
CA HIS A 20 24.82 -6.47 -9.16
C HIS A 20 24.45 -7.95 -9.13
N GLU A 21 25.39 -8.84 -8.80
CA GLU A 21 25.10 -10.26 -8.65
C GLU A 21 24.09 -10.53 -7.55
N SER A 22 24.28 -9.92 -6.36
CA SER A 22 23.33 -10.07 -5.26
C SER A 22 21.98 -9.45 -5.53
N ALA A 23 21.92 -8.27 -6.17
CA ALA A 23 20.65 -7.67 -6.56
C ALA A 23 19.90 -8.55 -7.58
N LEU A 24 20.61 -9.08 -8.59
CA LEU A 24 20.06 -9.96 -9.62
C LEU A 24 19.51 -11.28 -9.02
N GLU A 25 20.20 -11.85 -8.04
CA GLU A 25 19.76 -13.07 -7.37
C GLU A 25 18.35 -12.89 -6.78
N TYR A 26 18.12 -11.83 -6.04
CA TYR A 26 16.82 -11.54 -5.44
C TYR A 26 15.75 -11.09 -6.44
N VAL A 27 16.13 -10.31 -7.46
CA VAL A 27 15.21 -9.96 -8.56
C VAL A 27 14.74 -11.22 -9.30
N THR A 28 15.64 -12.18 -9.54
CA THR A 28 15.26 -13.45 -10.17
C THR A 28 14.28 -14.26 -9.30
N GLN A 29 14.40 -14.18 -7.96
CA GLN A 29 13.42 -14.81 -7.07
C GLN A 29 12.04 -14.16 -7.20
N LEU A 30 11.96 -12.82 -7.29
CA LEU A 30 10.70 -12.11 -7.57
C LEU A 30 10.11 -12.50 -8.93
N GLU A 31 10.93 -12.56 -9.97
CA GLU A 31 10.49 -12.98 -11.31
C GLU A 31 9.91 -14.40 -11.31
N ASN A 32 10.50 -15.31 -10.54
CA ASN A 32 9.98 -16.68 -10.39
C ASN A 32 8.60 -16.71 -9.74
N ILE A 33 8.34 -15.88 -8.72
CA ILE A 33 7.03 -15.76 -8.09
C ILE A 33 6.01 -15.21 -9.08
N LEU A 34 6.34 -14.13 -9.79
CA LEU A 34 5.44 -13.50 -10.75
C LEU A 34 5.19 -14.39 -12.00
N GLY A 35 6.17 -15.21 -12.36
CA GLY A 35 6.11 -16.13 -13.50
C GLY A 35 5.37 -17.45 -13.20
N ASP A 36 5.09 -17.74 -11.93
CA ASP A 36 4.37 -18.96 -11.57
C ASP A 36 2.91 -18.87 -11.99
N LYS A 37 2.51 -19.79 -12.89
CA LYS A 37 1.14 -19.87 -13.39
C LYS A 37 0.12 -20.18 -12.30
N GLN A 38 0.52 -20.87 -11.23
CA GLN A 38 -0.36 -21.19 -10.11
C GLN A 38 -0.61 -19.94 -9.24
N LEU A 39 0.31 -18.98 -9.27
CA LEU A 39 0.21 -17.70 -8.55
C LEU A 39 -0.27 -16.55 -9.45
N SER A 40 -0.72 -16.84 -10.66
CA SER A 40 -1.17 -15.83 -11.62
C SER A 40 -2.41 -15.11 -11.11
N LEU A 41 -2.21 -13.90 -10.57
CA LEU A 41 -3.29 -13.01 -10.13
C LEU A 41 -4.22 -12.64 -11.30
N SER A 42 -3.66 -12.46 -12.50
CA SER A 42 -4.45 -12.21 -13.72
C SER A 42 -5.44 -13.33 -14.01
N THR A 43 -5.04 -14.59 -13.83
CA THR A 43 -5.93 -15.73 -14.00
C THR A 43 -7.06 -15.75 -12.97
N SER A 44 -6.72 -15.43 -11.71
CA SER A 44 -7.69 -15.36 -10.61
C SER A 44 -8.71 -14.23 -10.82
N LEU A 45 -8.25 -13.03 -11.17
CA LEU A 45 -9.12 -11.87 -11.47
C LEU A 45 -10.03 -12.15 -12.67
N ASN A 46 -9.52 -12.75 -13.75
CA ASN A 46 -10.33 -13.14 -14.90
C ASN A 46 -11.40 -14.16 -14.51
N GLY A 47 -11.07 -15.11 -13.65
CA GLY A 47 -12.03 -16.08 -13.10
C GLY A 47 -13.13 -15.38 -12.29
N PHE A 48 -12.75 -14.41 -11.44
CA PHE A 48 -13.70 -13.62 -10.67
C PHE A 48 -14.66 -12.83 -11.57
N PHE A 49 -14.17 -12.12 -12.57
CA PHE A 49 -15.05 -11.38 -13.49
C PHE A 49 -15.93 -12.28 -14.35
N ALA A 50 -15.46 -13.48 -14.71
CA ALA A 50 -16.29 -14.46 -15.39
C ALA A 50 -17.45 -14.95 -14.49
N ALA A 51 -17.18 -15.18 -13.20
CA ALA A 51 -18.22 -15.56 -12.23
C ALA A 51 -19.21 -14.40 -11.97
N VAL A 52 -18.74 -13.15 -11.93
CA VAL A 52 -19.61 -11.96 -11.87
C VAL A 52 -20.52 -11.89 -13.09
N GLN A 53 -19.99 -12.15 -14.28
CA GLN A 53 -20.78 -12.18 -15.52
C GLN A 53 -21.86 -13.29 -15.49
N GLU A 54 -21.53 -14.47 -14.98
CA GLU A 54 -22.51 -15.57 -14.82
C GLU A 54 -23.65 -15.18 -13.91
N VAL A 55 -23.35 -14.55 -12.74
CA VAL A 55 -24.38 -14.03 -11.83
C VAL A 55 -25.20 -12.91 -12.47
N SER A 56 -24.60 -12.05 -13.28
CA SER A 56 -25.31 -10.99 -14.02
C SER A 56 -26.33 -11.55 -15.02
N ILE A 57 -26.01 -12.68 -15.67
CA ILE A 57 -26.92 -13.36 -16.63
C ILE A 57 -28.03 -14.10 -15.90
N THR A 58 -27.71 -14.74 -14.76
CA THR A 58 -28.64 -15.56 -13.99
C THR A 58 -28.69 -15.14 -12.50
N PRO A 59 -29.18 -13.93 -12.20
CA PRO A 59 -29.08 -13.35 -10.85
C PRO A 59 -29.87 -14.11 -9.77
N SER A 60 -30.88 -14.90 -10.13
CA SER A 60 -31.64 -15.75 -9.21
C SER A 60 -31.01 -17.14 -8.98
N SER A 61 -29.95 -17.49 -9.71
CA SER A 61 -29.30 -18.81 -9.58
C SER A 61 -28.47 -18.87 -8.30
N VAL A 62 -28.88 -19.73 -7.36
CA VAL A 62 -28.11 -20.03 -6.15
C VAL A 62 -26.72 -20.60 -6.51
N ALA A 63 -26.66 -21.44 -7.53
CA ALA A 63 -25.39 -22.04 -7.96
C ALA A 63 -24.41 -21.00 -8.50
N ALA A 64 -24.88 -20.03 -9.32
CA ALA A 64 -24.03 -18.95 -9.84
C ALA A 64 -23.52 -18.05 -8.70
N ARG A 65 -24.38 -17.69 -7.75
CA ARG A 65 -23.99 -16.89 -6.57
C ARG A 65 -22.98 -17.62 -5.68
N GLN A 66 -23.19 -18.92 -5.43
CA GLN A 66 -22.23 -19.74 -4.67
C GLN A 66 -20.90 -19.87 -5.41
N ASN A 67 -20.92 -20.03 -6.73
CA ASN A 67 -19.71 -20.05 -7.56
C ASN A 67 -18.94 -18.73 -7.43
N LEU A 68 -19.64 -17.60 -7.50
CA LEU A 68 -19.01 -16.28 -7.31
C LEU A 68 -18.34 -16.16 -5.95
N LEU A 69 -18.98 -16.59 -4.85
CA LEU A 69 -18.36 -16.58 -3.52
C LEU A 69 -17.09 -17.43 -3.50
N ASN A 70 -17.15 -18.66 -4.02
CA ASN A 70 -16.00 -19.56 -4.01
C ASN A 70 -14.82 -18.98 -4.82
N VAL A 71 -15.10 -18.37 -5.97
CA VAL A 71 -14.07 -17.75 -6.80
C VAL A 71 -13.55 -16.47 -6.17
N ALA A 72 -14.40 -15.68 -5.51
CA ALA A 72 -14.00 -14.50 -4.76
C ALA A 72 -13.06 -14.86 -3.60
N GLU A 73 -13.40 -15.91 -2.83
CA GLU A 73 -12.57 -16.43 -1.75
C GLU A 73 -11.21 -16.96 -2.26
N ALA A 74 -11.22 -17.66 -3.41
CA ALA A 74 -10.00 -18.09 -4.08
C ALA A 74 -9.13 -16.88 -4.52
N THR A 75 -9.77 -15.81 -4.99
CA THR A 75 -9.07 -14.57 -5.38
C THR A 75 -8.42 -13.89 -4.16
N VAL A 76 -9.13 -13.79 -3.04
CA VAL A 76 -8.57 -13.31 -1.75
C VAL A 76 -7.37 -14.15 -1.33
N SER A 77 -7.52 -15.48 -1.36
CA SER A 77 -6.44 -16.41 -1.01
C SER A 77 -5.22 -16.25 -1.92
N GLN A 78 -5.44 -15.91 -3.20
CA GLN A 78 -4.37 -15.69 -4.17
C GLN A 78 -3.57 -14.43 -3.84
N PHE A 79 -4.25 -13.32 -3.53
CA PHE A 79 -3.59 -12.10 -3.06
C PHE A 79 -2.74 -12.37 -1.81
N GLY A 80 -3.32 -13.05 -0.81
CA GLY A 80 -2.62 -13.41 0.43
C GLY A 80 -1.41 -14.31 0.18
N SER A 81 -1.49 -15.25 -0.77
CA SER A 81 -0.38 -16.14 -1.11
C SER A 81 0.81 -15.39 -1.70
N ILE A 82 0.57 -14.40 -2.57
CA ILE A 82 1.61 -13.54 -3.12
C ILE A 82 2.21 -12.69 -2.00
N GLY A 83 1.38 -12.09 -1.14
CA GLY A 83 1.82 -11.31 0.01
C GLY A 83 2.78 -12.10 0.91
N MET A 84 2.43 -13.33 1.29
CA MET A 84 3.27 -14.20 2.09
C MET A 84 4.60 -14.56 1.43
N GLN A 85 4.64 -14.72 0.11
CA GLN A 85 5.89 -15.01 -0.60
C GLN A 85 6.81 -13.79 -0.65
N LEU A 86 6.26 -12.59 -0.85
CA LEU A 86 7.03 -11.35 -0.78
C LEU A 86 7.60 -11.14 0.63
N GLU A 87 6.82 -11.50 1.67
CA GLU A 87 7.30 -11.49 3.06
C GLU A 87 8.46 -12.44 3.29
N SER A 88 8.36 -13.65 2.75
CA SER A 88 9.44 -14.63 2.86
C SER A 88 10.74 -14.11 2.25
N ILE A 89 10.69 -13.53 1.03
CA ILE A 89 11.88 -12.93 0.42
C ILE A 89 12.43 -11.76 1.24
N GLU A 90 11.56 -10.95 1.82
CA GLU A 90 11.99 -9.84 2.68
C GLU A 90 12.76 -10.34 3.90
N GLU A 91 12.22 -11.34 4.59
CA GLU A 91 12.87 -11.90 5.77
C GLU A 91 14.16 -12.62 5.40
N ASP A 92 14.18 -13.40 4.31
CA ASP A 92 15.38 -14.07 3.81
C ASP A 92 16.48 -13.04 3.49
N SER A 93 16.12 -11.95 2.84
CA SER A 93 17.06 -10.85 2.54
C SER A 93 17.58 -10.14 3.80
N TYR A 94 16.75 -10.01 4.85
CA TYR A 94 17.15 -9.44 6.12
C TYR A 94 18.13 -10.36 6.87
N VAL A 95 17.85 -11.66 6.90
CA VAL A 95 18.73 -12.67 7.49
C VAL A 95 20.07 -12.72 6.77
N ASP A 96 20.07 -12.67 5.44
CA ASP A 96 21.31 -12.67 4.62
C ASP A 96 22.14 -11.39 4.87
N LEU A 97 21.49 -10.22 4.94
CA LEU A 97 22.17 -8.98 5.33
C LEU A 97 22.86 -9.11 6.70
N GLY A 98 22.17 -9.70 7.67
CA GLY A 98 22.72 -9.95 9.00
C GLY A 98 23.92 -10.90 8.99
N ALA A 99 23.84 -11.96 8.20
CA ALA A 99 24.94 -12.90 8.04
C ALA A 99 26.19 -12.22 7.40
N LYS A 100 26.00 -11.42 6.35
CA LYS A 100 27.08 -10.67 5.68
C LYS A 100 27.69 -9.59 6.59
N ALA A 101 26.89 -8.90 7.39
CA ALA A 101 27.38 -7.94 8.37
C ALA A 101 28.23 -8.61 9.46
N ASN A 102 27.83 -9.79 9.92
CA ASN A 102 28.63 -10.60 10.85
C ASN A 102 29.92 -11.09 10.22
N GLU A 103 29.91 -11.50 8.95
CA GLU A 103 31.10 -11.93 8.22
C GLU A 103 32.12 -10.79 8.08
N ILE A 104 31.68 -9.56 7.72
CA ILE A 104 32.54 -8.38 7.74
C ILE A 104 33.14 -8.13 9.11
N THR A 105 32.34 -8.25 10.18
CA THR A 105 32.82 -8.09 11.56
C THR A 105 33.93 -9.08 11.87
N GLN A 106 33.79 -10.35 11.47
CA GLN A 106 34.83 -11.37 11.65
C GLN A 106 36.11 -11.04 10.84
N TYR A 107 35.97 -10.59 9.60
CA TYR A 107 37.13 -10.17 8.80
C TYR A 107 37.83 -8.95 9.42
N ALA A 108 37.07 -7.97 9.93
CA ALA A 108 37.61 -6.81 10.63
C ALA A 108 38.39 -7.20 11.88
N GLN A 109 37.90 -8.14 12.70
CA GLN A 109 38.59 -8.67 13.88
C GLN A 109 39.87 -9.42 13.50
N GLN A 110 39.82 -10.24 12.46
CA GLN A 110 41.01 -10.94 11.97
C GLN A 110 42.07 -9.95 11.46
N LEU A 111 41.62 -8.90 10.74
CA LEU A 111 42.52 -7.89 10.21
C LEU A 111 43.13 -7.04 11.32
N SER A 112 42.39 -6.67 12.36
CA SER A 112 42.95 -5.93 13.52
C SER A 112 43.99 -6.75 14.28
N THR A 113 43.76 -8.07 14.41
CA THR A 113 44.75 -9.01 14.97
C THR A 113 45.99 -9.09 14.13
N LEU A 114 45.82 -9.15 12.79
CA LEU A 114 46.94 -9.18 11.83
C LEU A 114 47.73 -7.87 11.87
N ASN A 115 47.04 -6.72 11.94
CA ASN A 115 47.67 -5.41 12.14
C ASN A 115 48.55 -5.38 13.39
N SER A 116 48.09 -5.99 14.49
CA SER A 116 48.85 -6.10 15.75
C SER A 116 50.12 -6.92 15.57
N ALA A 117 50.12 -7.98 14.71
CA ALA A 117 51.31 -8.74 14.36
C ALA A 117 52.25 -7.92 13.48
N LEU A 118 51.73 -7.23 12.46
CA LEU A 118 52.52 -6.38 11.55
C LEU A 118 53.15 -5.19 12.30
N ASN A 119 52.51 -4.64 13.30
CA ASN A 119 53.01 -3.50 14.09
C ASN A 119 54.26 -3.82 14.90
N ARG A 120 54.63 -5.10 15.06
CA ARG A 120 55.88 -5.52 15.73
C ARG A 120 57.13 -5.31 14.89
N THR A 121 56.96 -5.12 13.57
CA THR A 121 58.06 -4.94 12.62
C THR A 121 57.97 -3.51 12.05
N PRO A 122 59.02 -2.70 12.16
CA PRO A 122 58.92 -1.27 11.87
C PRO A 122 58.92 -0.91 10.37
N THR A 123 59.25 -1.84 9.48
CA THR A 123 59.31 -1.58 8.05
C THR A 123 58.68 -2.69 7.22
N LEU A 124 57.98 -2.30 6.15
CA LEU A 124 57.33 -3.23 5.19
C LEU A 124 58.29 -4.27 4.61
N ALA A 125 59.52 -3.87 4.29
CA ALA A 125 60.55 -4.75 3.67
C ALA A 125 61.01 -5.92 4.60
N LYS A 126 60.68 -5.87 5.89
CA LYS A 126 61.01 -6.91 6.88
C LYS A 126 59.78 -7.70 7.32
N GLN A 127 58.59 -7.41 6.79
CA GLN A 127 57.38 -8.15 7.10
C GLN A 127 57.39 -9.54 6.46
N PRO A 128 56.85 -10.56 7.13
CA PRO A 128 56.63 -11.86 6.51
C PRO A 128 55.59 -11.72 5.38
N ASN A 129 55.93 -12.20 4.16
CA ASN A 129 55.04 -12.13 3.01
C ASN A 129 53.68 -12.82 3.28
N GLU A 130 53.67 -13.92 4.04
CA GLU A 130 52.47 -14.64 4.41
C GLU A 130 51.48 -13.77 5.15
N LEU A 131 51.92 -12.86 6.02
CA LEU A 131 51.04 -11.93 6.75
C LEU A 131 50.47 -10.86 5.81
N LEU A 132 51.28 -10.39 4.85
CA LEU A 132 50.81 -9.42 3.86
C LEU A 132 49.83 -10.06 2.88
N ASP A 133 50.07 -11.27 2.42
CA ASP A 133 49.14 -12.01 1.54
C ASP A 133 47.84 -12.27 2.24
N ARG A 134 47.86 -12.67 3.51
CA ARG A 134 46.61 -12.89 4.31
C ARG A 134 45.85 -11.58 4.53
N ARG A 135 46.56 -10.48 4.78
CA ARG A 135 45.98 -9.14 4.88
C ARG A 135 45.20 -8.78 3.59
N ASP A 136 45.85 -8.94 2.46
CA ASP A 136 45.28 -8.57 1.17
C ASP A 136 44.10 -9.45 0.78
N LEU A 137 44.14 -10.74 1.13
CA LEU A 137 42.99 -11.65 0.97
C LEU A 137 41.79 -11.23 1.81
N LEU A 138 41.97 -10.90 3.10
CA LEU A 138 40.91 -10.43 3.98
C LEU A 138 40.25 -9.16 3.44
N ILE A 139 41.07 -8.21 2.97
CA ILE A 139 40.56 -6.97 2.36
C ILE A 139 39.77 -7.25 1.07
N GLN A 140 40.28 -8.17 0.24
CA GLN A 140 39.59 -8.59 -0.97
C GLN A 140 38.22 -9.21 -0.65
N ASP A 141 38.13 -10.10 0.35
CA ASP A 141 36.90 -10.73 0.74
C ASP A 141 35.92 -9.71 1.35
N MET A 142 36.41 -8.79 2.20
CA MET A 142 35.60 -7.65 2.68
C MET A 142 35.03 -6.83 1.50
N SER A 143 35.82 -6.61 0.44
CA SER A 143 35.42 -5.82 -0.73
C SER A 143 34.28 -6.45 -1.54
N LYS A 144 34.08 -7.77 -1.47
CA LYS A 144 32.97 -8.48 -2.09
C LYS A 144 31.67 -8.22 -1.31
N LEU A 145 31.76 -8.08 0.02
CA LEU A 145 30.62 -7.87 0.89
C LEU A 145 30.21 -6.40 1.00
N LEU A 146 31.19 -5.49 1.08
CA LEU A 146 30.99 -4.06 1.20
C LEU A 146 32.14 -3.31 0.56
N ARG A 147 31.86 -2.21 -0.15
CA ARG A 147 32.92 -1.36 -0.68
C ARG A 147 33.72 -0.74 0.45
N VAL A 148 35.01 -1.01 0.47
CA VAL A 148 35.95 -0.49 1.47
C VAL A 148 37.09 0.27 0.82
N SER A 149 37.56 1.31 1.51
CA SER A 149 38.80 2.04 1.17
C SER A 149 39.88 1.75 2.20
N VAL A 150 41.11 1.58 1.75
CA VAL A 150 42.24 1.16 2.59
C VAL A 150 43.31 2.23 2.60
N VAL A 151 43.80 2.57 3.78
CA VAL A 151 44.93 3.44 4.01
C VAL A 151 46.07 2.60 4.62
N GLU A 152 47.18 2.47 3.93
CA GLU A 152 48.32 1.65 4.35
C GLU A 152 49.40 2.51 5.00
N ALA A 153 49.88 2.10 6.15
CA ALA A 153 51.03 2.70 6.85
C ALA A 153 52.34 2.12 6.36
N ALA A 154 53.46 2.80 6.67
CA ALA A 154 54.82 2.44 6.22
C ALA A 154 55.30 1.05 6.66
N ASN A 155 54.69 0.47 7.70
CA ASN A 155 54.99 -0.87 8.21
C ASN A 155 54.01 -1.95 7.72
N GLY A 156 53.09 -1.63 6.77
CA GLY A 156 52.13 -2.57 6.24
C GLY A 156 50.83 -2.72 7.03
N VAL A 157 50.67 -2.02 8.14
CA VAL A 157 49.41 -1.90 8.89
C VAL A 157 48.42 -1.14 8.04
N VAL A 158 47.17 -1.53 8.07
CA VAL A 158 46.08 -0.91 7.28
C VAL A 158 44.92 -0.43 8.14
N ASP A 159 44.42 0.74 7.81
CA ASP A 159 43.10 1.22 8.26
C ASP A 159 42.10 0.95 7.14
N VAL A 160 40.93 0.43 7.48
CA VAL A 160 39.86 0.12 6.53
C VAL A 160 38.61 0.96 6.84
N HIS A 161 38.23 1.78 5.86
CA HIS A 161 37.06 2.62 5.91
C HIS A 161 35.90 2.00 5.15
N ILE A 162 34.67 2.28 5.58
CA ILE A 162 33.46 1.98 4.78
C ILE A 162 33.28 3.06 3.72
N GLY A 163 33.09 2.65 2.48
CA GLY A 163 32.95 3.59 1.36
C GLY A 163 34.26 4.33 1.09
N ASP A 164 34.20 5.65 1.12
CA ASP A 164 35.36 6.51 0.90
C ASP A 164 36.04 6.90 2.22
N VAL A 165 37.34 7.17 2.17
CA VAL A 165 38.13 7.60 3.36
C VAL A 165 37.51 8.85 4.02
N ALA A 166 36.89 9.72 3.24
CA ALA A 166 36.25 10.94 3.72
C ALA A 166 34.99 10.68 4.58
N SER A 167 34.42 9.47 4.55
CA SER A 167 33.25 9.12 5.39
C SER A 167 33.57 9.17 6.89
N GLY A 168 34.83 8.98 7.25
CA GLY A 168 35.27 8.90 8.63
C GLY A 168 34.81 7.63 9.38
N GLN A 169 34.13 6.71 8.70
CA GLN A 169 33.61 5.48 9.30
C GLN A 169 34.59 4.34 9.07
N TYR A 170 35.09 3.75 10.17
CA TYR A 170 36.12 2.74 10.14
C TYR A 170 35.55 1.36 10.51
N LEU A 171 35.93 0.34 9.73
CA LEU A 171 35.81 -1.06 10.14
C LEU A 171 37.03 -1.51 10.95
N VAL A 172 38.22 -1.03 10.53
CA VAL A 172 39.46 -1.33 11.22
C VAL A 172 40.29 -0.06 11.30
N ARG A 173 40.82 0.25 12.49
CA ARG A 173 41.71 1.36 12.73
C ARG A 173 42.88 0.89 13.60
N GLY A 174 44.04 0.70 12.95
CA GLY A 174 45.21 0.08 13.62
C GLY A 174 44.86 -1.31 14.14
N ASN A 175 44.88 -1.50 15.45
CA ASN A 175 44.57 -2.76 16.13
C ASN A 175 43.16 -2.85 16.71
N GLU A 176 42.31 -1.87 16.41
CA GLU A 176 40.91 -1.84 16.82
C GLU A 176 40.02 -2.19 15.63
N SER A 177 38.90 -2.86 15.89
CA SER A 177 37.88 -3.19 14.90
C SER A 177 36.49 -2.83 15.41
N SER A 178 35.67 -2.25 14.54
CA SER A 178 34.26 -2.01 14.77
C SER A 178 33.42 -3.23 14.41
N THR A 179 32.26 -3.37 15.03
CA THR A 179 31.26 -4.37 14.67
C THR A 179 30.24 -3.76 13.70
N LEU A 180 29.74 -4.56 12.78
CA LEU A 180 28.72 -4.16 11.84
C LEU A 180 27.43 -4.92 12.16
N GLY A 181 26.33 -4.22 12.17
CA GLY A 181 25.01 -4.81 12.43
C GLY A 181 23.91 -4.14 11.65
N LEU A 182 22.69 -4.59 11.84
CA LEU A 182 21.47 -4.06 11.23
C LEU A 182 20.61 -3.42 12.30
N GLN A 183 19.93 -2.35 11.92
CA GLN A 183 18.90 -1.71 12.72
C GLN A 183 17.73 -1.35 11.79
N ARG A 184 16.51 -1.72 12.19
CA ARG A 184 15.31 -1.25 11.50
C ARG A 184 15.11 0.23 11.80
N SER A 185 14.72 1.00 10.80
CA SER A 185 14.39 2.42 10.97
C SER A 185 13.21 2.58 11.93
N THR A 186 13.29 3.59 12.79
CA THR A 186 12.19 3.93 13.70
C THR A 186 11.01 4.58 12.98
N ASN A 187 11.27 5.19 11.84
CA ASN A 187 10.27 5.92 11.06
C ASN A 187 9.61 5.03 9.99
N ASN A 188 10.34 4.04 9.51
CA ASN A 188 9.86 3.08 8.53
C ASN A 188 10.47 1.71 8.85
N SER A 189 9.69 0.80 9.40
CA SER A 189 10.18 -0.52 9.82
C SER A 189 10.59 -1.45 8.66
N ASP A 190 10.29 -1.11 7.41
CA ASP A 190 10.72 -1.85 6.22
C ASP A 190 12.12 -1.41 5.79
N GLU A 191 12.51 -0.20 6.18
CA GLU A 191 13.83 0.33 5.97
C GLU A 191 14.83 -0.27 6.97
N VAL A 192 15.89 -0.84 6.45
CA VAL A 192 16.97 -1.46 7.23
C VAL A 192 18.22 -0.63 7.07
N ASN A 193 18.75 -0.16 8.18
CA ASN A 193 19.98 0.60 8.23
C ASN A 193 21.14 -0.30 8.65
N LEU A 194 22.26 -0.16 7.94
CA LEU A 194 23.55 -0.74 8.37
C LEU A 194 24.15 0.17 9.44
N VAL A 195 24.59 -0.41 10.55
CA VAL A 195 25.01 0.33 11.73
C VAL A 195 26.37 -0.18 12.22
N LEU A 196 27.30 0.72 12.50
CA LEU A 196 28.53 0.43 13.21
C LEU A 196 28.28 0.43 14.72
N ASP A 197 28.91 -0.51 15.42
CA ASP A 197 28.90 -0.66 16.87
C ASP A 197 27.49 -0.59 17.52
N PRO A 198 26.54 -1.44 17.03
CA PRO A 198 25.12 -1.35 17.36
C PRO A 198 24.80 -1.47 18.85
N TYR A 199 25.70 -2.07 19.65
CA TYR A 199 25.50 -2.33 21.06
C TYR A 199 26.19 -1.33 22.01
N MET A 200 27.05 -0.45 21.48
CA MET A 200 27.83 0.48 22.29
C MET A 200 27.50 1.94 21.95
N SER A 201 27.77 2.32 20.72
CA SER A 201 27.54 3.68 20.19
C SER A 201 27.10 3.56 18.73
N PRO A 202 25.82 3.25 18.48
CA PRO A 202 25.34 2.97 17.12
C PRO A 202 25.53 4.19 16.21
N GLN A 203 26.21 3.96 15.10
CA GLN A 203 26.41 4.96 14.04
C GLN A 203 25.90 4.39 12.71
N THR A 204 24.88 5.01 12.15
CA THR A 204 24.36 4.63 10.84
C THR A 204 25.45 4.77 9.78
N VAL A 205 25.62 3.76 8.95
CA VAL A 205 26.57 3.78 7.83
C VAL A 205 25.97 4.66 6.73
N THR A 206 26.69 5.73 6.39
CA THR A 206 26.21 6.74 5.44
C THR A 206 26.48 6.43 3.97
N GLN A 207 27.41 5.49 3.68
CA GLN A 207 27.83 5.15 2.32
C GLN A 207 27.86 3.64 2.08
N VAL A 208 26.71 3.07 1.74
CA VAL A 208 26.59 1.67 1.31
C VAL A 208 26.50 1.64 -0.22
N VAL A 209 27.64 1.71 -0.94
CA VAL A 209 27.64 1.95 -2.39
C VAL A 209 28.14 0.78 -3.24
N GLY A 210 28.54 -0.35 -2.63
CA GLY A 210 29.04 -1.53 -3.36
C GLY A 210 29.17 -2.74 -2.45
N GLY A 211 29.42 -3.89 -3.03
CA GLY A 211 29.41 -5.20 -2.37
C GLY A 211 28.00 -5.80 -2.30
N SER A 212 27.95 -7.07 -1.91
CA SER A 212 26.69 -7.82 -1.86
C SER A 212 25.67 -7.20 -0.91
N ILE A 213 26.11 -6.58 0.19
CA ILE A 213 25.22 -5.86 1.12
C ILE A 213 24.49 -4.73 0.41
N ALA A 214 25.22 -3.90 -0.36
CA ALA A 214 24.59 -2.81 -1.13
C ALA A 214 23.61 -3.33 -2.20
N GLY A 215 23.88 -4.47 -2.80
CA GLY A 215 22.98 -5.11 -3.77
C GLY A 215 21.67 -5.58 -3.14
N ILE A 216 21.74 -6.20 -1.96
CA ILE A 216 20.54 -6.62 -1.23
C ILE A 216 19.73 -5.41 -0.76
N MET A 217 20.39 -4.36 -0.24
CA MET A 217 19.69 -3.14 0.18
C MET A 217 19.02 -2.46 -1.00
N GLU A 218 19.69 -2.33 -2.16
CA GLU A 218 19.10 -1.78 -3.40
C GLU A 218 17.88 -2.59 -3.87
N PHE A 219 17.93 -3.93 -3.79
CA PHE A 219 16.80 -4.79 -4.08
C PHE A 219 15.62 -4.51 -3.15
N ARG A 220 15.87 -4.42 -1.83
CA ARG A 220 14.82 -4.17 -0.83
C ARG A 220 14.14 -2.82 -1.01
N GLU A 221 14.94 -1.76 -1.17
CA GLU A 221 14.46 -0.38 -1.33
C GLU A 221 13.83 -0.12 -2.70
N GLY A 222 14.25 -0.86 -3.73
CA GLY A 222 13.77 -0.73 -5.11
C GLY A 222 12.72 -1.77 -5.47
N ALA A 223 13.13 -2.89 -6.05
CA ALA A 223 12.24 -3.86 -6.69
C ALA A 223 11.19 -4.46 -5.73
N LEU A 224 11.61 -4.82 -4.51
CA LEU A 224 10.69 -5.42 -3.52
C LEU A 224 9.64 -4.41 -3.06
N THR A 225 10.06 -3.19 -2.71
CA THR A 225 9.13 -2.13 -2.26
C THR A 225 8.17 -1.75 -3.39
N SER A 226 8.68 -1.53 -4.61
CA SER A 226 7.83 -1.18 -5.76
C SER A 226 6.77 -2.24 -6.06
N LEU A 227 7.16 -3.52 -6.05
CA LEU A 227 6.20 -4.61 -6.30
C LEU A 227 5.12 -4.71 -5.20
N ARG A 228 5.50 -4.47 -3.97
CA ARG A 228 4.53 -4.42 -2.85
C ARG A 228 3.54 -3.28 -3.00
N ASP A 229 4.03 -2.09 -3.30
CA ASP A 229 3.19 -0.91 -3.47
C ASP A 229 2.23 -1.08 -4.64
N GLU A 230 2.68 -1.69 -5.74
CA GLU A 230 1.83 -2.04 -6.88
C GLU A 230 0.75 -3.07 -6.50
N LEU A 231 1.09 -4.10 -5.73
CA LEU A 231 0.16 -5.12 -5.29
C LEU A 231 -0.88 -4.57 -4.30
N ASP A 232 -0.46 -3.73 -3.37
CA ASP A 232 -1.34 -3.03 -2.44
C ASP A 232 -2.30 -2.08 -3.19
N THR A 233 -1.78 -1.30 -4.13
CA THR A 233 -2.58 -0.41 -4.98
C THR A 233 -3.61 -1.20 -5.79
N LEU A 234 -3.19 -2.29 -6.41
CA LEU A 234 -4.09 -3.16 -7.18
C LEU A 234 -5.20 -3.74 -6.29
N SER A 235 -4.86 -4.22 -5.09
CA SER A 235 -5.85 -4.77 -4.16
C SER A 235 -6.87 -3.73 -3.72
N GLN A 236 -6.43 -2.50 -3.45
CA GLN A 236 -7.31 -1.40 -3.05
C GLN A 236 -8.24 -0.95 -4.16
N VAL A 237 -7.71 -0.79 -5.37
CA VAL A 237 -8.53 -0.45 -6.56
C VAL A 237 -9.53 -1.56 -6.84
N PHE A 238 -9.11 -2.83 -6.83
CA PHE A 238 -9.99 -3.96 -7.05
C PHE A 238 -11.12 -4.00 -6.02
N VAL A 239 -10.79 -3.90 -4.74
CA VAL A 239 -11.79 -3.93 -3.64
C VAL A 239 -12.72 -2.72 -3.71
N GLY A 240 -12.17 -1.53 -3.93
CA GLY A 240 -12.94 -0.30 -4.03
C GLY A 240 -13.97 -0.35 -5.16
N GLU A 241 -13.54 -0.66 -6.38
CA GLU A 241 -14.42 -0.72 -7.54
C GLU A 241 -15.51 -1.82 -7.40
N VAL A 242 -15.14 -2.99 -6.88
CA VAL A 242 -16.12 -4.07 -6.67
C VAL A 242 -17.12 -3.71 -5.57
N ASN A 243 -16.69 -3.15 -4.46
CA ASN A 243 -17.56 -2.73 -3.37
C ASN A 243 -18.50 -1.59 -3.80
N ASP A 244 -18.01 -0.63 -4.56
CA ASP A 244 -18.82 0.47 -5.08
C ASP A 244 -19.97 -0.06 -5.95
N VAL A 245 -19.69 -0.98 -6.85
CA VAL A 245 -20.72 -1.61 -7.70
C VAL A 245 -21.65 -2.49 -6.87
N HIS A 246 -21.11 -3.31 -5.96
CA HIS A 246 -21.90 -4.23 -5.14
C HIS A 246 -22.86 -3.49 -4.19
N SER A 247 -22.44 -2.36 -3.64
CA SER A 247 -23.26 -1.52 -2.76
C SER A 247 -24.48 -0.89 -3.44
N LEU A 248 -24.44 -0.74 -4.76
CA LEU A 248 -25.54 -0.21 -5.58
C LEU A 248 -26.58 -1.28 -5.97
N GLY A 249 -26.23 -2.54 -5.82
CA GLY A 249 -27.08 -3.68 -6.17
C GLY A 249 -28.05 -4.07 -5.04
N ILE A 250 -28.98 -4.97 -5.36
CA ILE A 250 -29.95 -5.56 -4.43
C ILE A 250 -29.66 -7.06 -4.25
N ASN A 251 -29.61 -7.51 -2.99
CA ASN A 251 -29.40 -8.91 -2.65
C ASN A 251 -30.70 -9.74 -2.75
N ALA A 252 -30.66 -11.04 -2.45
CA ALA A 252 -31.83 -11.91 -2.53
C ALA A 252 -32.91 -11.61 -1.48
N HIS A 253 -32.58 -10.83 -0.45
CA HIS A 253 -33.52 -10.40 0.58
C HIS A 253 -34.19 -9.05 0.26
N GLY A 254 -33.86 -8.44 -0.88
CA GLY A 254 -34.38 -7.12 -1.27
C GLY A 254 -33.64 -5.95 -0.58
N GLU A 255 -32.48 -6.21 0.01
CA GLU A 255 -31.66 -5.22 0.68
C GLU A 255 -30.52 -4.77 -0.23
N PHE A 256 -30.01 -3.56 0.01
CA PHE A 256 -28.81 -3.11 -0.70
C PHE A 256 -27.60 -3.95 -0.33
N GLY A 257 -26.75 -4.19 -1.30
CA GLY A 257 -25.43 -4.75 -1.07
C GLY A 257 -24.61 -3.84 -0.17
N GLY A 258 -23.74 -4.44 0.62
CA GLY A 258 -22.68 -3.74 1.33
C GLY A 258 -21.34 -3.98 0.63
N GLU A 259 -20.28 -3.99 1.40
CA GLU A 259 -18.97 -4.43 0.93
C GLU A 259 -18.99 -5.93 0.60
N LEU A 260 -18.46 -6.31 -0.55
CA LEU A 260 -18.22 -7.72 -0.91
C LEU A 260 -16.90 -8.21 -0.32
N PHE A 261 -15.89 -7.33 -0.35
CA PHE A 261 -14.57 -7.52 0.24
C PHE A 261 -14.31 -6.51 1.34
N SER A 262 -13.52 -6.88 2.32
CA SER A 262 -13.00 -5.99 3.35
C SER A 262 -11.47 -5.95 3.25
N LEU A 263 -10.92 -4.76 3.13
CA LEU A 263 -9.50 -4.49 3.36
C LEU A 263 -9.33 -4.09 4.82
N GLY A 264 -8.30 -4.60 5.46
CA GLY A 264 -7.90 -4.12 6.76
C GLY A 264 -7.54 -2.63 6.73
N ASN A 265 -7.35 -2.07 7.91
CA ASN A 265 -6.96 -0.67 8.01
C ASN A 265 -5.63 -0.43 7.28
N ILE A 266 -5.64 0.49 6.34
CA ILE A 266 -4.42 0.92 5.61
C ILE A 266 -3.41 1.65 6.50
N TYR A 267 -3.90 2.18 7.62
CA TYR A 267 -3.11 2.84 8.66
C TYR A 267 -3.50 2.35 10.06
N ASN A 268 -2.52 2.13 10.89
CA ASN A 268 -2.70 1.98 12.33
C ASN A 268 -2.79 3.37 12.95
N VAL A 269 -3.93 3.67 13.57
CA VAL A 269 -4.17 4.94 14.25
C VAL A 269 -3.99 4.73 15.74
N ASN A 270 -2.90 5.26 16.28
CA ASN A 270 -2.56 5.15 17.70
C ASN A 270 -2.89 6.47 18.40
N PRO A 271 -3.87 6.49 19.32
CA PRO A 271 -4.18 7.70 20.08
C PRO A 271 -3.06 7.97 21.10
N GLY A 272 -2.75 9.25 21.29
CA GLY A 272 -1.93 9.70 22.41
C GLY A 272 -2.68 9.68 23.75
N LEU A 273 -2.25 10.48 24.69
CA LEU A 273 -2.95 10.67 25.98
C LEU A 273 -4.13 11.66 25.82
N ASN A 274 -5.06 11.33 24.92
CA ASN A 274 -6.16 12.20 24.53
C ASN A 274 -7.18 12.37 25.66
N GLN A 275 -7.71 13.57 25.80
CA GLN A 275 -8.77 13.93 26.77
C GLN A 275 -10.13 14.05 26.08
N GLY A 276 -10.15 14.34 24.78
CA GLY A 276 -11.35 14.47 23.98
C GLY A 276 -11.88 13.12 23.51
N THR A 277 -13.06 13.16 22.84
CA THR A 277 -13.71 11.99 22.22
C THR A 277 -13.44 11.93 20.71
N GLY A 278 -12.38 12.57 20.24
CA GLY A 278 -11.98 12.56 18.84
C GLY A 278 -11.78 11.14 18.32
N PHE A 279 -12.31 10.85 17.13
CA PHE A 279 -12.12 9.59 16.43
C PHE A 279 -11.60 9.87 15.01
N VAL A 280 -10.65 9.06 14.58
CA VAL A 280 -9.95 9.19 13.30
C VAL A 280 -10.20 7.96 12.46
N LYS A 281 -10.66 8.14 11.23
CA LYS A 281 -10.80 7.09 10.23
C LYS A 281 -9.93 7.44 9.02
N VAL A 282 -9.08 6.50 8.61
CA VAL A 282 -8.23 6.63 7.43
C VAL A 282 -8.79 5.78 6.29
N SER A 283 -8.82 6.35 5.09
CA SER A 283 -9.23 5.65 3.86
C SER A 283 -8.32 6.07 2.70
N ALA A 284 -8.23 5.22 1.68
CA ALA A 284 -7.52 5.57 0.45
C ALA A 284 -8.30 6.62 -0.36
N LEU A 285 -7.58 7.45 -1.11
CA LEU A 285 -8.14 8.25 -2.19
C LEU A 285 -8.20 7.40 -3.47
N ALA A 286 -9.33 7.43 -4.17
CA ALA A 286 -9.58 6.51 -5.28
C ALA A 286 -8.63 6.68 -6.49
N ASP A 287 -8.04 7.87 -6.67
CA ASP A 287 -7.27 8.23 -7.86
C ASP A 287 -5.80 8.56 -7.55
N GLU A 288 -5.34 8.32 -6.32
CA GLU A 288 -3.98 8.63 -5.89
C GLU A 288 -3.29 7.39 -5.31
N ALA A 289 -2.03 7.20 -5.64
CA ALA A 289 -1.19 6.18 -5.01
C ALA A 289 -0.97 6.52 -3.53
N ILE A 290 -1.07 5.51 -2.66
CA ILE A 290 -0.81 5.71 -1.24
C ILE A 290 0.69 5.77 -1.01
N GLU A 291 1.14 6.93 -0.53
CA GLU A 291 2.47 7.07 0.03
C GLU A 291 2.47 6.53 1.46
N ARG A 292 3.39 5.62 1.77
CA ARG A 292 3.48 5.02 3.11
C ARG A 292 4.21 5.95 4.08
N LEU A 293 3.54 7.05 4.45
CA LEU A 293 4.09 8.10 5.29
C LEU A 293 3.67 7.90 6.74
N SER A 294 4.62 7.88 7.67
CA SER A 294 4.31 8.03 9.09
C SER A 294 3.92 9.48 9.38
N MET A 295 2.75 9.68 9.97
CA MET A 295 2.19 11.01 10.19
C MET A 295 1.76 11.20 11.64
N SER A 296 1.78 12.45 12.07
CA SER A 296 1.22 12.89 13.35
C SER A 296 0.03 13.81 13.09
N LEU A 297 -1.06 13.58 13.78
CA LEU A 297 -2.25 14.42 13.79
C LEU A 297 -2.39 15.07 15.16
N THR A 298 -2.47 16.39 15.21
CA THR A 298 -2.56 17.15 16.48
C THR A 298 -3.68 18.18 16.39
N TYR A 299 -4.49 18.27 17.45
CA TYR A 299 -5.54 19.26 17.56
C TYR A 299 -5.08 20.48 18.33
N SER A 300 -5.47 21.68 17.87
CA SER A 300 -5.27 22.94 18.57
C SER A 300 -6.61 23.62 18.81
N ALA A 301 -6.94 23.86 20.09
CA ALA A 301 -8.15 24.60 20.47
C ALA A 301 -8.07 26.08 20.08
N SER A 302 -6.89 26.64 19.92
CA SER A 302 -6.70 28.05 19.54
C SER A 302 -7.10 28.32 18.09
N SER A 303 -6.76 27.43 17.16
CA SER A 303 -7.19 27.50 15.76
C SER A 303 -8.50 26.74 15.50
N LYS A 304 -8.88 25.84 16.41
CA LYS A 304 -9.98 24.87 16.26
C LYS A 304 -9.79 23.93 15.08
N GLU A 305 -8.54 23.60 14.78
CA GLU A 305 -8.17 22.77 13.64
C GLU A 305 -7.28 21.61 14.05
N TRP A 306 -7.39 20.53 13.31
CA TRP A 306 -6.45 19.44 13.30
C TRP A 306 -5.32 19.75 12.30
N THR A 307 -4.11 19.42 12.65
CA THR A 307 -2.95 19.50 11.76
C THR A 307 -2.37 18.11 11.58
N LEU A 308 -2.37 17.62 10.34
CA LEU A 308 -1.73 16.39 9.92
C LEU A 308 -0.34 16.72 9.39
N THR A 309 0.69 16.13 9.98
CA THR A 309 2.09 16.42 9.67
C THR A 309 2.81 15.14 9.28
N ASN A 310 3.48 15.13 8.13
CA ASN A 310 4.41 14.09 7.74
C ASN A 310 5.66 14.16 8.63
N LEU A 311 5.98 13.07 9.34
CA LEU A 311 7.08 13.03 10.30
C LEU A 311 8.46 13.12 9.65
N ALA A 312 8.59 12.69 8.38
CA ALA A 312 9.86 12.72 7.65
C ALA A 312 10.15 14.09 7.02
N THR A 313 9.17 14.67 6.31
CA THR A 313 9.36 15.94 5.55
C THR A 313 8.94 17.17 6.33
N GLN A 314 8.20 17.04 7.44
CA GLN A 314 7.58 18.12 8.21
C GLN A 314 6.55 18.93 7.41
N GLU A 315 6.10 18.41 6.27
CA GLU A 315 4.98 18.97 5.53
C GLU A 315 3.69 18.80 6.33
N SER A 316 2.80 19.78 6.31
CA SER A 316 1.58 19.74 7.11
C SER A 316 0.37 20.31 6.38
N VAL A 317 -0.80 19.74 6.69
CA VAL A 317 -2.11 20.18 6.21
C VAL A 317 -3.03 20.35 7.41
N SER A 318 -3.83 21.41 7.44
CA SER A 318 -4.76 21.69 8.54
C SER A 318 -6.20 21.76 8.07
N GLY A 319 -7.14 21.35 8.94
CA GLY A 319 -8.59 21.36 8.69
C GLY A 319 -9.40 20.77 9.83
N ASN A 320 -10.75 20.79 9.69
CA ASN A 320 -11.66 20.48 10.81
C ASN A 320 -12.33 19.10 10.72
N THR A 321 -12.61 18.61 9.52
CA THR A 321 -13.43 17.40 9.32
C THR A 321 -12.75 16.35 8.44
N GLU A 322 -12.00 16.80 7.44
CA GLU A 322 -11.29 15.94 6.51
C GLU A 322 -9.93 16.55 6.16
N LEU A 323 -8.91 15.70 6.12
CA LEU A 323 -7.56 16.06 5.69
C LEU A 323 -7.08 15.05 4.66
N THR A 324 -6.31 15.50 3.68
CA THR A 324 -5.75 14.62 2.65
C THR A 324 -4.24 14.85 2.54
N MET A 325 -3.46 13.77 2.55
CA MET A 325 -2.01 13.79 2.38
C MET A 325 -1.54 12.40 1.92
N GLY A 326 -0.61 12.35 0.98
CA GLY A 326 0.04 11.10 0.54
C GLY A 326 -0.94 10.02 0.08
N GLY A 327 -1.96 10.38 -0.70
CA GLY A 327 -2.94 9.43 -1.24
C GLY A 327 -3.97 8.91 -0.23
N ILE A 328 -4.00 9.44 0.99
CA ILE A 328 -5.01 9.09 1.99
C ILE A 328 -5.90 10.26 2.38
N LYS A 329 -7.10 9.91 2.80
CA LYS A 329 -8.10 10.77 3.41
C LYS A 329 -8.25 10.41 4.87
N VAL A 330 -8.09 11.38 5.74
CA VAL A 330 -8.25 11.29 7.19
C VAL A 330 -9.55 11.98 7.57
N ALA A 331 -10.56 11.21 7.92
CA ALA A 331 -11.86 11.73 8.38
C ALA A 331 -11.88 11.84 9.91
N LEU A 332 -12.35 12.97 10.41
CA LEU A 332 -12.29 13.38 11.80
C LEU A 332 -13.70 13.53 12.35
N THR A 333 -13.98 12.89 13.47
CA THR A 333 -15.29 12.94 14.15
C THR A 333 -15.10 13.05 15.66
N GLY A 334 -16.19 13.38 16.38
CA GLY A 334 -16.14 13.55 17.83
C GLY A 334 -15.77 14.97 18.25
N VAL A 335 -15.50 15.16 19.54
CA VAL A 335 -15.17 16.45 20.15
C VAL A 335 -13.73 16.36 20.68
N PRO A 336 -12.77 17.00 20.02
CA PRO A 336 -11.38 17.00 20.47
C PRO A 336 -11.16 18.02 21.61
N GLU A 337 -10.12 17.79 22.41
CA GLU A 337 -9.56 18.74 23.35
C GLU A 337 -8.17 19.21 22.95
N ASP A 338 -7.73 20.34 23.49
CA ASP A 338 -6.43 20.94 23.14
C ASP A 338 -5.29 19.99 23.44
N GLY A 339 -4.45 19.75 22.42
CA GLY A 339 -3.30 18.86 22.54
C GLY A 339 -3.63 17.38 22.28
N ASP A 340 -4.87 17.01 21.91
CA ASP A 340 -5.18 15.66 21.46
C ASP A 340 -4.32 15.30 20.24
N THR A 341 -3.75 14.11 20.25
CA THR A 341 -2.85 13.64 19.20
C THR A 341 -3.17 12.21 18.77
N PHE A 342 -2.93 11.92 17.49
CA PHE A 342 -2.90 10.57 16.95
C PHE A 342 -1.64 10.38 16.12
N THR A 343 -1.02 9.21 16.24
CA THR A 343 0.04 8.79 15.33
C THR A 343 -0.56 7.85 14.30
N LEU A 344 -0.38 8.17 13.03
CA LEU A 344 -0.82 7.37 11.89
C LEU A 344 0.41 6.67 11.33
N GLU A 345 0.47 5.36 11.53
CA GLU A 345 1.53 4.52 10.99
C GLU A 345 0.96 3.67 9.85
N PRO A 346 1.59 3.66 8.66
CA PRO A 346 1.12 2.84 7.56
C PRO A 346 1.08 1.38 8.00
N ASN A 347 -0.05 0.71 7.75
CA ASN A 347 -0.10 -0.72 7.91
C ASN A 347 0.77 -1.34 6.83
N LYS A 348 1.70 -2.16 7.23
CA LYS A 348 2.68 -2.75 6.34
C LYS A 348 2.07 -3.60 5.23
N ARG A 349 0.84 -4.10 5.45
CA ARG A 349 0.22 -5.11 4.61
C ARG A 349 -1.30 -4.99 4.61
N PRO A 350 -1.90 -3.99 3.94
CA PRO A 350 -3.35 -3.95 3.74
C PRO A 350 -3.88 -5.22 3.09
N ILE A 351 -3.07 -5.81 2.20
CA ILE A 351 -3.41 -7.03 1.47
C ILE A 351 -3.55 -8.27 2.38
N ASP A 352 -2.79 -8.34 3.47
CA ASP A 352 -2.86 -9.47 4.43
C ASP A 352 -4.18 -9.45 5.22
N ALA A 353 -4.83 -8.30 5.27
CA ALA A 353 -6.15 -8.13 5.89
C ALA A 353 -7.29 -8.16 4.87
N LEU A 354 -6.99 -8.48 3.59
CA LEU A 354 -8.01 -8.68 2.58
C LEU A 354 -8.81 -9.95 2.90
N GLN A 355 -10.12 -9.80 3.04
CA GLN A 355 -11.04 -10.89 3.35
C GLN A 355 -12.40 -10.69 2.70
N MET A 356 -13.19 -11.76 2.64
CA MET A 356 -14.58 -11.66 2.25
C MET A 356 -15.39 -10.97 3.34
N ALA A 357 -16.16 -9.94 2.98
CA ALA A 357 -17.15 -9.33 3.85
C ALA A 357 -18.51 -10.04 3.76
N VAL A 358 -18.79 -10.68 2.61
CA VAL A 358 -19.99 -11.48 2.37
C VAL A 358 -19.63 -12.95 2.43
N THR A 359 -20.30 -13.71 3.30
CA THR A 359 -20.10 -15.16 3.46
C THR A 359 -21.28 -16.00 3.01
N ASP A 360 -22.45 -15.36 2.77
CA ASP A 360 -23.66 -16.04 2.29
C ASP A 360 -24.01 -15.57 0.89
N HIS A 361 -24.26 -16.52 0.01
CA HIS A 361 -24.62 -16.28 -1.40
C HIS A 361 -25.88 -15.43 -1.57
N SER A 362 -26.80 -15.45 -0.60
CA SER A 362 -28.02 -14.62 -0.62
C SER A 362 -27.74 -13.13 -0.43
N ASN A 363 -26.61 -12.77 0.18
CA ASN A 363 -26.19 -11.40 0.41
C ASN A 363 -25.46 -10.79 -0.80
N ILE A 364 -25.16 -11.58 -1.83
CA ILE A 364 -24.60 -11.04 -3.09
C ILE A 364 -25.64 -10.13 -3.75
N ALA A 365 -25.26 -8.88 -4.00
CA ALA A 365 -26.14 -7.89 -4.62
C ALA A 365 -26.06 -8.01 -6.17
N ALA A 366 -26.89 -8.86 -6.73
CA ALA A 366 -26.96 -9.15 -8.17
C ALA A 366 -28.19 -8.59 -8.86
N GLY A 367 -29.13 -8.02 -8.10
CA GLY A 367 -30.33 -7.35 -8.63
C GLY A 367 -30.08 -5.87 -8.88
N GLY A 368 -30.65 -5.32 -9.95
CA GLY A 368 -30.67 -3.87 -10.14
C GLY A 368 -31.63 -3.20 -9.15
N ALA A 369 -31.25 -2.04 -8.64
CA ALA A 369 -32.10 -1.23 -7.72
C ALA A 369 -33.39 -0.74 -8.39
N VAL A 370 -33.47 -0.83 -9.71
CA VAL A 370 -34.63 -0.41 -10.51
C VAL A 370 -35.01 -1.54 -11.46
N SER A 371 -36.27 -1.94 -11.44
CA SER A 371 -36.83 -2.86 -12.43
C SER A 371 -37.89 -2.18 -13.28
N VAL A 372 -37.90 -2.49 -14.58
CA VAL A 372 -38.92 -2.01 -15.50
C VAL A 372 -39.92 -3.14 -15.74
N ALA A 373 -41.16 -2.92 -15.35
CA ALA A 373 -42.23 -3.86 -15.60
C ALA A 373 -43.30 -3.23 -16.51
N ARG A 374 -43.83 -4.02 -17.43
CA ARG A 374 -44.99 -3.65 -18.24
C ARG A 374 -46.27 -4.10 -17.52
N SER A 375 -47.22 -3.23 -17.32
CA SER A 375 -48.53 -3.62 -16.81
C SER A 375 -49.23 -4.57 -17.79
N SER A 376 -49.74 -5.71 -17.31
CA SER A 376 -50.46 -6.67 -18.12
C SER A 376 -51.80 -6.12 -18.66
N THR A 377 -52.30 -5.01 -18.10
CA THR A 377 -53.53 -4.34 -18.53
C THR A 377 -53.28 -3.23 -19.56
N ASN A 378 -52.05 -3.00 -19.91
CA ASN A 378 -51.68 -1.96 -20.84
C ASN A 378 -51.68 -2.45 -22.26
N THR A 379 -52.61 -2.00 -23.08
CA THR A 379 -52.77 -2.30 -24.46
C THR A 379 -52.05 -1.32 -25.41
N SER A 380 -51.51 -0.22 -24.88
CA SER A 380 -50.74 0.75 -25.63
C SER A 380 -49.22 0.47 -25.57
N ALA A 381 -48.53 0.80 -26.65
CA ALA A 381 -47.07 0.52 -26.74
C ALA A 381 -46.18 1.41 -25.83
N THR A 382 -46.78 2.31 -25.05
CA THR A 382 -46.08 3.44 -24.47
C THR A 382 -46.01 3.51 -22.94
N ASN A 383 -46.64 2.56 -22.20
CA ASN A 383 -46.59 2.60 -20.73
C ASN A 383 -45.61 1.60 -20.15
N MET A 384 -44.41 2.05 -19.85
CA MET A 384 -43.48 1.37 -18.97
C MET A 384 -43.64 1.90 -17.54
N VAL A 385 -43.90 0.99 -16.60
CA VAL A 385 -43.88 1.30 -15.15
C VAL A 385 -42.49 0.97 -14.62
N LEU A 386 -41.80 1.97 -14.12
CA LEU A 386 -40.57 1.80 -13.38
C LEU A 386 -40.91 1.39 -11.94
N ASN A 387 -40.56 0.20 -11.53
CA ASN A 387 -40.64 -0.22 -10.13
C ASN A 387 -39.27 -0.05 -9.51
N GLY A 388 -39.13 0.93 -8.61
CA GLY A 388 -37.94 1.10 -7.80
C GLY A 388 -38.05 0.28 -6.52
N TYR A 389 -36.95 -0.36 -6.11
CA TYR A 389 -36.84 -0.91 -4.77
C TYR A 389 -36.42 0.20 -3.82
N SER A 390 -37.25 0.46 -2.82
CA SER A 390 -36.82 1.25 -1.67
C SER A 390 -36.20 0.34 -0.62
N LYS A 391 -35.14 0.79 0.03
CA LYS A 391 -34.61 0.10 1.23
C LYS A 391 -35.76 -0.09 2.21
N PRO A 392 -35.99 -1.30 2.74
CA PRO A 392 -36.96 -1.49 3.80
C PRO A 392 -36.60 -0.59 4.99
N THR A 393 -37.46 0.37 5.29
CA THR A 393 -37.28 1.20 6.47
C THR A 393 -37.69 0.42 7.70
N ALA A 394 -36.91 0.53 8.78
CA ALA A 394 -37.32 0.02 10.06
C ALA A 394 -38.71 0.62 10.42
N PRO A 395 -39.62 -0.16 11.03
CA PRO A 395 -40.97 0.35 11.40
C PRO A 395 -40.81 1.63 12.23
N GLY A 396 -41.33 2.75 11.72
CA GLY A 396 -41.32 4.04 12.41
C GLY A 396 -40.35 5.10 11.94
N SER A 397 -39.52 4.86 10.87
CA SER A 397 -38.72 5.91 10.29
C SER A 397 -39.38 6.50 9.03
N ASP A 398 -39.67 7.79 9.07
CA ASP A 398 -40.03 8.57 7.88
C ASP A 398 -38.76 8.71 7.03
N THR A 399 -38.75 8.03 5.91
CA THR A 399 -37.65 8.21 4.92
C THR A 399 -37.92 9.50 4.16
N SER A 400 -37.16 10.53 4.47
CA SER A 400 -37.18 11.77 3.70
C SER A 400 -36.53 11.57 2.32
N MET A 401 -36.92 12.39 1.33
CA MET A 401 -36.25 12.43 0.05
C MET A 401 -34.73 12.67 0.22
N ASP A 402 -34.35 13.37 1.28
CA ASP A 402 -32.97 13.63 1.66
C ASP A 402 -32.21 12.35 2.04
N ASP A 403 -32.86 11.41 2.76
CA ASP A 403 -32.27 10.10 3.10
C ASP A 403 -32.11 9.20 1.87
N LEU A 404 -33.06 9.28 0.93
CA LEU A 404 -32.96 8.56 -0.34
C LEU A 404 -31.81 9.09 -1.21
N LEU A 405 -31.64 10.41 -1.27
CA LEU A 405 -30.57 11.06 -1.98
C LEU A 405 -29.20 10.81 -1.35
N ARG A 406 -29.13 10.80 -0.02
CA ARG A 406 -27.89 10.50 0.73
C ARG A 406 -27.42 9.06 0.54
N ASN A 407 -28.36 8.14 0.33
CA ASN A 407 -28.04 6.71 0.13
C ASN A 407 -27.94 6.30 -1.35
N ASN A 408 -27.87 7.25 -2.28
CA ASN A 408 -27.80 7.02 -3.74
C ASN A 408 -28.94 6.16 -4.30
N ILE A 409 -30.15 6.29 -3.73
CA ILE A 409 -31.29 5.47 -4.12
C ILE A 409 -32.44 6.35 -4.59
N ALA A 410 -32.93 6.06 -5.76
CA ALA A 410 -34.14 6.66 -6.27
C ALA A 410 -35.35 5.74 -6.00
N THR A 411 -36.35 6.23 -5.32
CA THR A 411 -37.64 5.57 -5.23
C THR A 411 -38.57 6.16 -6.26
N VAL A 412 -39.16 5.28 -7.06
CA VAL A 412 -40.20 5.68 -7.99
C VAL A 412 -41.55 5.20 -7.45
N ALA A 413 -42.40 6.11 -7.02
CA ALA A 413 -43.79 5.82 -6.73
C ALA A 413 -44.64 6.27 -7.92
N ALA A 414 -45.15 5.31 -8.70
CA ALA A 414 -46.13 5.59 -9.73
C ALA A 414 -47.55 5.31 -9.17
N THR A 415 -48.34 6.33 -9.02
CA THR A 415 -49.77 6.19 -8.77
C THR A 415 -50.59 6.88 -9.86
N SER A 416 -51.51 6.13 -10.38
CA SER A 416 -52.59 6.32 -11.34
C SER A 416 -52.96 7.74 -11.80
N VAL A 417 -53.20 7.82 -13.08
CA VAL A 417 -54.10 8.71 -13.87
C VAL A 417 -54.63 9.96 -13.14
N GLY A 418 -54.11 11.13 -13.49
CA GLY A 418 -54.71 12.42 -13.24
C GLY A 418 -54.01 13.34 -12.24
N THR A 419 -52.90 12.97 -11.66
CA THR A 419 -52.07 13.82 -10.81
C THR A 419 -50.63 13.82 -11.26
N SER A 420 -49.91 14.94 -11.06
CA SER A 420 -48.51 15.09 -11.40
C SER A 420 -47.68 14.01 -10.71
N ASN A 421 -47.10 13.13 -11.49
CA ASN A 421 -46.19 12.09 -10.99
C ASN A 421 -44.78 12.60 -11.00
N ASN A 422 -44.14 12.66 -9.87
CA ASN A 422 -42.71 12.96 -9.77
C ASN A 422 -41.91 11.65 -9.83
N LEU A 423 -41.10 11.54 -10.87
CA LEU A 423 -40.15 10.45 -11.01
C LEU A 423 -38.78 10.97 -10.54
N ALA A 424 -38.22 10.35 -9.52
CA ALA A 424 -36.88 10.68 -9.07
C ALA A 424 -35.92 9.49 -9.27
N PHE A 425 -34.79 9.72 -9.82
CA PHE A 425 -33.71 8.72 -9.93
C PHE A 425 -32.35 9.41 -9.70
N VAL A 426 -31.40 8.63 -9.26
CA VAL A 426 -30.04 9.08 -8.98
C VAL A 426 -29.13 8.71 -10.14
N ILE A 427 -28.40 9.68 -10.64
CA ILE A 427 -27.32 9.45 -11.61
C ILE A 427 -26.10 9.05 -10.79
N PRO A 428 -25.50 7.87 -11.02
CA PRO A 428 -24.30 7.45 -10.31
C PRO A 428 -23.20 8.51 -10.41
N ALA A 429 -22.42 8.68 -9.35
CA ALA A 429 -21.23 9.50 -9.38
C ALA A 429 -20.30 8.98 -10.48
N ARG A 430 -19.68 9.89 -11.26
CA ARG A 430 -18.83 9.60 -12.43
C ARG A 430 -19.56 9.23 -13.72
N THR A 431 -20.87 9.37 -13.80
CA THR A 431 -21.55 9.28 -15.09
C THR A 431 -21.12 10.46 -15.96
N GLN A 432 -20.42 10.21 -17.08
CA GLN A 432 -19.96 11.27 -17.99
C GLN A 432 -21.11 11.83 -18.83
N ASP A 433 -22.06 10.96 -19.23
CA ASP A 433 -23.23 11.33 -20.01
C ASP A 433 -24.48 10.60 -19.50
N ALA A 434 -25.54 11.32 -19.25
CA ALA A 434 -26.85 10.76 -18.95
C ALA A 434 -27.87 11.28 -19.94
N THR A 435 -28.51 10.37 -20.69
CA THR A 435 -29.55 10.71 -21.65
C THR A 435 -30.91 10.26 -21.12
N PHE A 436 -31.85 11.18 -21.04
CA PHE A 436 -33.20 10.92 -20.60
C PHE A 436 -34.17 11.01 -21.78
N TYR A 437 -35.01 10.02 -21.91
CA TYR A 437 -36.09 10.01 -22.88
C TYR A 437 -37.43 10.13 -22.17
N SER A 438 -38.23 11.11 -22.54
CA SER A 438 -39.62 11.20 -22.14
C SER A 438 -40.51 11.08 -23.38
N VAL A 439 -41.57 10.32 -23.27
CA VAL A 439 -42.59 10.19 -24.29
C VAL A 439 -43.90 10.72 -23.71
N ALA A 440 -44.36 11.86 -24.24
CA ALA A 440 -45.65 12.41 -23.87
C ALA A 440 -46.78 11.66 -24.58
N GLU A 441 -47.86 11.38 -23.88
CA GLU A 441 -49.00 10.62 -24.42
C GLU A 441 -49.85 11.43 -25.39
N ASN A 442 -49.73 12.77 -25.36
CA ASN A 442 -50.36 13.70 -26.28
C ASN A 442 -49.64 15.06 -26.24
N ASP A 443 -49.91 15.93 -27.24
CA ASP A 443 -49.30 17.25 -27.43
C ASP A 443 -49.58 18.27 -26.29
N SER A 444 -50.45 17.92 -25.32
CA SER A 444 -50.81 18.79 -24.21
C SER A 444 -50.12 18.40 -22.88
N SER A 445 -49.30 17.32 -22.86
CA SER A 445 -48.57 16.89 -21.70
C SER A 445 -47.22 17.59 -21.63
N SER A 446 -46.94 18.25 -20.53
CA SER A 446 -45.61 18.83 -20.25
C SER A 446 -44.84 17.94 -19.26
N VAL A 447 -43.59 17.64 -19.59
CA VAL A 447 -42.67 16.95 -18.72
C VAL A 447 -41.66 17.96 -18.20
N GLN A 448 -41.56 18.09 -16.89
CA GLN A 448 -40.53 18.91 -16.25
C GLN A 448 -39.42 18.00 -15.70
N MET A 449 -38.19 18.28 -16.07
CA MET A 449 -37.03 17.60 -15.51
C MET A 449 -36.25 18.58 -14.62
N GLN A 450 -35.92 18.12 -13.43
CA GLN A 450 -35.08 18.85 -12.49
C GLN A 450 -33.95 17.94 -12.05
N VAL A 451 -32.72 18.43 -12.07
CA VAL A 451 -31.53 17.72 -11.61
C VAL A 451 -30.98 18.45 -10.39
N PHE A 452 -30.71 17.71 -9.34
CA PHE A 452 -30.18 18.23 -8.09
C PHE A 452 -28.82 17.60 -7.81
N THR A 453 -27.92 18.33 -7.14
CA THR A 453 -26.72 17.74 -6.57
C THR A 453 -27.10 16.87 -5.36
N ARG A 454 -26.16 16.06 -4.88
CA ARG A 454 -26.34 15.25 -3.67
C ARG A 454 -26.71 16.09 -2.43
N GLU A 455 -26.30 17.35 -2.38
CA GLU A 455 -26.60 18.32 -1.32
C GLU A 455 -27.95 19.04 -1.53
N GLY A 456 -28.75 18.60 -2.52
CA GLY A 456 -30.08 19.19 -2.81
C GLY A 456 -30.05 20.50 -3.59
N LYS A 457 -28.88 20.90 -4.13
CA LYS A 457 -28.80 22.11 -4.96
C LYS A 457 -29.25 21.78 -6.39
N GLN A 458 -30.27 22.49 -6.88
CA GLN A 458 -30.73 22.35 -8.27
C GLN A 458 -29.64 22.82 -9.24
N VAL A 459 -29.22 21.95 -10.17
CA VAL A 459 -28.22 22.24 -11.20
C VAL A 459 -28.82 22.37 -12.60
N TYR A 460 -30.00 21.81 -12.82
CA TYR A 460 -30.72 21.92 -14.08
C TYR A 460 -32.24 21.86 -13.83
N GLY A 461 -32.99 22.64 -14.57
CA GLY A 461 -34.43 22.55 -14.59
C GLY A 461 -34.94 23.21 -15.87
N SER A 462 -35.69 22.45 -16.68
CA SER A 462 -36.43 22.98 -17.84
C SER A 462 -37.80 22.33 -17.90
N ALA A 463 -38.75 23.08 -18.39
CA ALA A 463 -39.98 22.51 -18.95
C ALA A 463 -39.64 22.04 -20.36
N LEU A 464 -39.85 20.76 -20.67
CA LEU A 464 -39.79 20.21 -22.00
C LEU A 464 -41.12 20.42 -22.70
#